data_ec5c6b18cff5cc5f4e98a402b714d9d4
#
_entry.id   ec5c6b18cff5cc5f4e98a402b714d9d4
#
_cell.length_a   1.000
_cell.length_b   1.000
_cell.length_c   1.000
_cell.angle_alpha   90.00
_cell.angle_beta   90.00
_cell.angle_gamma   90.00
#
_symmetry.space_group_name_H-M   'P 1'
#
loop_
_entity.id
_entity.type
_entity.pdbx_description
1 polymer ?
#
loop_
_entity_poly.entity_id
_entity_poly.type
_entity_poly.pdbx_seq_one_letter_code
_entity_poly.pdbx_strand_id
1 'polypeptide(L)'
;MRGGITVQRGTLRSAAPLLAACAVVLVGLVQIRASAQSEPSIERVVERFNTVAPPAYRAFRRLEGGLSSSSKQGWLEAWTEFVPGRGFTYEVVREGGHEYVRNKVLRNLLSSEQDLIARGHPLRAQFVAKNYSFADGGATDTGLQRIMLKPNRKSDGIVNGSLLLDTEAGALVRIEGRLLKSPSFWIRDVDVTWKYANVGGHDLPVEMISSGRVRIFGRSTFKMNYDYISIDGRPVSEEMKAVLRTPLH
;
A
#
# COMPACT_ATOMS: atom_id res chain seq x y z
N MET A 1 -31.90 19.16 66.55
CA MET A 1 -33.08 20.03 66.45
C MET A 1 -33.59 19.94 65.04
N ARG A 2 -34.61 19.16 64.78
CA ARG A 2 -36.02 19.52 64.59
C ARG A 2 -36.11 20.64 63.59
N GLY A 3 -36.81 20.56 62.50
CA GLY A 3 -37.94 19.83 61.93
C GLY A 3 -38.14 20.41 60.55
N GLY A 4 -38.92 20.00 59.67
CA GLY A 4 -40.19 19.39 59.60
C GLY A 4 -40.78 19.67 58.23
N ILE A 5 -41.22 18.67 57.62
CA ILE A 5 -42.30 18.35 56.72
C ILE A 5 -43.18 19.53 56.28
N THR A 6 -43.53 19.66 54.99
CA THR A 6 -44.95 19.69 54.62
C THR A 6 -45.17 19.34 53.13
N VAL A 7 -46.01 18.33 52.93
CA VAL A 7 -46.65 17.88 51.69
C VAL A 7 -47.87 18.74 51.43
N GLN A 8 -48.19 19.12 50.20
CA GLN A 8 -49.57 19.37 49.80
C GLN A 8 -49.86 18.84 48.38
N ARG A 9 -50.83 17.95 48.38
CA ARG A 9 -51.65 17.48 47.26
C ARG A 9 -52.78 18.41 46.94
N GLY A 10 -53.22 18.48 45.71
CA GLY A 10 -54.48 19.10 45.27
C GLY A 10 -54.64 18.96 43.78
N THR A 11 -55.21 17.96 43.34
CA THR A 11 -56.56 17.56 42.86
C THR A 11 -57.03 18.21 41.55
N LEU A 12 -57.34 17.31 40.68
CA LEU A 12 -58.21 17.22 39.49
C LEU A 12 -59.18 18.37 39.20
N ARG A 13 -59.35 18.65 37.90
CA ARG A 13 -60.66 18.69 37.20
C ARG A 13 -60.49 18.75 35.71
N SER A 14 -60.86 17.73 35.09
CA SER A 14 -61.78 17.36 34.01
C SER A 14 -62.49 18.48 33.23
N ALA A 15 -62.34 18.49 31.89
CA ALA A 15 -63.40 18.68 30.91
C ALA A 15 -62.88 18.45 29.45
N ALA A 16 -63.43 17.45 28.82
CA ALA A 16 -63.56 17.33 27.34
C ALA A 16 -64.97 17.98 27.03
N PRO A 17 -65.46 18.13 25.78
CA PRO A 17 -64.99 17.67 24.47
C PRO A 17 -65.09 18.75 23.36
N LEU A 18 -64.62 18.47 22.11
CA LEU A 18 -65.42 18.67 20.88
C LEU A 18 -64.59 18.30 19.61
N LEU A 19 -65.21 17.49 18.82
CA LEU A 19 -64.89 17.01 17.51
C LEU A 19 -64.50 18.11 16.51
N ALA A 20 -63.39 17.88 15.74
CA ALA A 20 -63.30 18.31 14.36
C ALA A 20 -62.42 17.32 13.59
N ALA A 21 -63.04 16.58 12.68
CA ALA A 21 -62.41 15.71 11.72
C ALA A 21 -61.56 16.53 10.73
N CYS A 22 -60.28 16.28 10.66
CA CYS A 22 -59.45 16.62 9.49
C CYS A 22 -58.71 15.38 9.04
N ALA A 23 -59.10 14.89 7.87
CA ALA A 23 -58.41 13.83 7.14
C ALA A 23 -56.97 14.28 6.87
N VAL A 24 -56.02 13.71 7.55
CA VAL A 24 -54.60 13.83 7.21
C VAL A 24 -54.26 12.69 6.34
N VAL A 25 -54.06 12.99 5.03
CA VAL A 25 -53.45 12.13 4.04
C VAL A 25 -52.05 11.79 4.52
N LEU A 26 -51.86 10.56 4.99
CA LEU A 26 -50.56 9.98 5.28
C LEU A 26 -49.89 9.71 3.94
N VAL A 27 -49.18 10.70 3.39
CA VAL A 27 -48.15 10.48 2.35
C VAL A 27 -46.99 9.80 3.08
N GLY A 28 -46.94 8.47 2.93
CA GLY A 28 -45.80 7.69 3.37
C GLY A 28 -44.56 8.15 2.64
N LEU A 29 -43.77 9.00 3.26
CA LEU A 29 -42.37 9.22 2.90
C LEU A 29 -41.63 7.93 3.21
N VAL A 30 -41.53 7.06 2.19
CA VAL A 30 -40.54 6.01 2.14
C VAL A 30 -39.20 6.75 2.11
N GLN A 31 -38.61 6.92 3.26
CA GLN A 31 -37.21 7.27 3.37
C GLN A 31 -36.44 6.08 2.85
N ILE A 32 -36.10 6.13 1.57
CA ILE A 32 -35.01 5.33 1.03
C ILE A 32 -33.79 5.80 1.81
N ARG A 33 -33.47 5.11 2.92
CA ARG A 33 -32.14 5.15 3.48
C ARG A 33 -31.25 4.53 2.40
N ALA A 34 -30.71 5.38 1.52
CA ALA A 34 -29.49 5.07 0.86
C ALA A 34 -28.52 4.75 2.01
N SER A 35 -28.22 3.49 2.20
CA SER A 35 -27.08 3.06 2.97
C SER A 35 -25.90 3.68 2.23
N ALA A 36 -25.47 4.85 2.68
CA ALA A 36 -24.17 5.33 2.36
C ALA A 36 -23.24 4.24 2.88
N GLN A 37 -22.81 3.36 2.02
CA GLN A 37 -21.59 2.59 2.25
C GLN A 37 -20.56 3.68 2.50
N SER A 38 -20.27 3.91 3.78
CA SER A 38 -19.20 4.81 4.16
C SER A 38 -17.96 4.27 3.49
N GLU A 39 -17.48 4.99 2.49
CA GLU A 39 -16.18 4.67 1.87
C GLU A 39 -15.21 4.42 3.01
N PRO A 40 -14.43 3.33 2.95
CA PRO A 40 -13.52 3.02 4.03
C PRO A 40 -12.61 4.22 4.23
N SER A 41 -12.57 4.77 5.44
CA SER A 41 -11.73 5.93 5.71
C SER A 41 -10.29 5.61 5.28
N ILE A 42 -9.59 6.58 4.74
CA ILE A 42 -8.20 6.44 4.28
C ILE A 42 -7.36 5.74 5.35
N GLU A 43 -7.61 6.07 6.62
CA GLU A 43 -6.92 5.47 7.76
C GLU A 43 -7.13 3.96 7.85
N ARG A 44 -8.35 3.45 7.64
CA ARG A 44 -8.64 2.00 7.68
C ARG A 44 -7.92 1.25 6.57
N VAL A 45 -7.92 1.83 5.38
CA VAL A 45 -7.22 1.22 4.23
C VAL A 45 -5.73 1.15 4.51
N VAL A 46 -5.14 2.24 4.98
CA VAL A 46 -3.72 2.32 5.32
C VAL A 46 -3.37 1.39 6.48
N GLU A 47 -4.22 1.31 7.51
CA GLU A 47 -4.03 0.42 8.65
C GLU A 47 -4.01 -1.04 8.22
N ARG A 48 -4.88 -1.45 7.29
CA ARG A 48 -4.89 -2.82 6.73
C ARG A 48 -3.53 -3.20 6.13
N PHE A 49 -2.85 -2.29 5.43
CA PHE A 49 -1.53 -2.57 4.86
C PHE A 49 -0.42 -2.69 5.91
N ASN A 50 -0.59 -2.08 7.09
CA ASN A 50 0.39 -2.14 8.14
C ASN A 50 0.20 -3.35 9.08
N THR A 51 -1.03 -3.85 9.20
CA THR A 51 -1.39 -4.92 10.14
C THR A 51 -1.26 -6.33 9.56
N VAL A 52 -1.36 -6.47 8.24
CA VAL A 52 -1.22 -7.78 7.60
C VAL A 52 0.25 -8.16 7.52
N ALA A 53 0.65 -9.18 8.26
CA ALA A 53 1.98 -9.76 8.16
C ALA A 53 2.23 -10.25 6.71
N PRO A 54 3.43 -10.06 6.16
CA PRO A 54 3.74 -10.59 4.84
C PRO A 54 3.62 -12.12 4.85
N PRO A 55 2.98 -12.72 3.83
CA PRO A 55 2.87 -14.18 3.72
C PRO A 55 4.24 -14.81 3.48
N ALA A 56 4.38 -16.09 3.78
CA ALA A 56 5.50 -16.86 3.25
C ALA A 56 5.40 -16.90 1.72
N TYR A 57 6.50 -16.68 1.02
CA TYR A 57 6.49 -16.78 -0.44
C TYR A 57 7.79 -17.34 -0.99
N ARG A 58 7.69 -17.95 -2.17
CA ARG A 58 8.81 -18.23 -3.06
C ARG A 58 8.56 -17.57 -4.39
N ALA A 59 9.54 -16.81 -4.87
CA ALA A 59 9.42 -16.06 -6.13
C ALA A 59 10.71 -16.13 -6.93
N PHE A 60 10.57 -16.17 -8.25
CA PHE A 60 11.66 -15.91 -9.17
C PHE A 60 11.68 -14.41 -9.44
N ARG A 61 12.85 -13.79 -9.26
CA ARG A 61 13.01 -12.36 -9.51
C ARG A 61 14.00 -12.12 -10.62
N ARG A 62 13.67 -11.17 -11.50
CA ARG A 62 14.58 -10.63 -12.50
C ARG A 62 14.84 -9.17 -12.19
N LEU A 63 16.12 -8.85 -11.98
CA LEU A 63 16.59 -7.50 -11.67
C LEU A 63 17.43 -7.00 -12.85
N GLU A 64 17.16 -5.78 -13.28
CA GLU A 64 17.87 -5.10 -14.35
C GLU A 64 18.24 -3.70 -13.91
N GLY A 65 19.41 -3.23 -14.26
CA GLY A 65 19.85 -1.88 -13.91
C GLY A 65 20.95 -1.37 -14.80
N GLY A 66 21.15 -0.06 -14.79
CA GLY A 66 22.21 0.55 -15.56
C GLY A 66 22.08 2.06 -15.70
N LEU A 67 22.99 2.61 -16.47
CA LEU A 67 23.01 4.01 -16.86
C LEU A 67 22.38 4.14 -18.25
N SER A 68 21.40 5.04 -18.38
CA SER A 68 20.66 5.25 -19.63
C SER A 68 21.55 5.74 -20.78
N SER A 69 22.70 6.33 -20.48
CA SER A 69 23.61 6.94 -21.48
C SER A 69 24.84 6.09 -21.76
N SER A 70 24.94 4.86 -21.26
CA SER A 70 26.15 4.04 -21.43
C SER A 70 25.84 2.56 -21.59
N SER A 71 26.85 1.81 -22.05
CA SER A 71 26.83 0.33 -22.11
C SER A 71 26.89 -0.34 -20.73
N LYS A 72 26.90 0.45 -19.62
CA LYS A 72 26.96 -0.07 -18.25
C LYS A 72 25.59 -0.53 -17.79
N GLN A 73 25.13 -1.61 -18.37
CA GLN A 73 23.88 -2.29 -18.00
C GLN A 73 24.22 -3.68 -17.46
N GLY A 74 23.41 -4.18 -16.56
CA GLY A 74 23.55 -5.52 -16.01
C GLY A 74 22.19 -6.03 -15.52
N TRP A 75 22.10 -7.34 -15.45
CA TRP A 75 20.92 -8.02 -14.97
C TRP A 75 21.34 -9.24 -14.13
N LEU A 76 20.43 -9.68 -13.27
CA LEU A 76 20.52 -10.95 -12.57
C LEU A 76 19.13 -11.56 -12.38
N GLU A 77 19.10 -12.86 -12.27
CA GLU A 77 17.93 -13.68 -11.95
C GLU A 77 18.23 -14.46 -10.69
N ALA A 78 17.25 -14.45 -9.76
CA ALA A 78 17.42 -15.09 -8.47
C ALA A 78 16.14 -15.77 -8.01
N TRP A 79 16.27 -16.92 -7.39
CA TRP A 79 15.25 -17.45 -6.48
C TRP A 79 15.29 -16.65 -5.18
N THR A 80 14.12 -16.28 -4.70
CA THR A 80 13.96 -15.58 -3.43
C THR A 80 12.88 -16.27 -2.62
N GLU A 81 13.10 -16.37 -1.33
CA GLU A 81 12.16 -16.98 -0.40
C GLU A 81 12.07 -16.12 0.85
N PHE A 82 10.85 -15.90 1.31
CA PHE A 82 10.58 -15.28 2.59
C PHE A 82 9.71 -16.22 3.43
N VAL A 83 10.13 -16.46 4.66
CA VAL A 83 9.36 -17.26 5.63
C VAL A 83 9.29 -16.48 6.94
N PRO A 84 8.08 -16.17 7.43
CA PRO A 84 7.92 -15.55 8.75
C PRO A 84 8.71 -16.28 9.82
N GLY A 85 9.48 -15.54 10.63
CA GLY A 85 10.35 -16.11 11.65
C GLY A 85 11.71 -16.65 11.17
N ARG A 86 11.86 -17.03 9.91
CA ARG A 86 13.15 -17.40 9.32
C ARG A 86 13.81 -16.31 8.50
N GLY A 87 13.00 -15.36 8.01
CA GLY A 87 13.50 -14.23 7.26
C GLY A 87 13.53 -14.45 5.74
N PHE A 88 14.37 -13.66 5.06
CA PHE A 88 14.52 -13.64 3.62
C PHE A 88 15.84 -14.28 3.18
N THR A 89 15.76 -15.12 2.15
CA THR A 89 16.93 -15.74 1.52
C THR A 89 16.86 -15.58 0.00
N TYR A 90 18.01 -15.61 -0.66
CA TYR A 90 18.07 -15.57 -2.12
C TYR A 90 19.25 -16.38 -2.66
N GLU A 91 19.07 -16.87 -3.89
CA GLU A 91 20.06 -17.59 -4.65
C GLU A 91 20.12 -17.05 -6.09
N VAL A 92 21.26 -16.50 -6.50
CA VAL A 92 21.43 -15.99 -7.87
C VAL A 92 21.67 -17.16 -8.81
N VAL A 93 20.79 -17.30 -9.81
CA VAL A 93 20.81 -18.43 -10.77
C VAL A 93 21.58 -18.07 -12.03
N ARG A 94 21.34 -16.84 -12.52
CA ARG A 94 21.98 -16.33 -13.74
C ARG A 94 22.21 -14.85 -13.63
N GLU A 95 23.22 -14.34 -14.28
CA GLU A 95 23.51 -12.92 -14.36
C GLU A 95 24.32 -12.59 -15.62
N GLY A 96 24.24 -11.33 -16.04
CA GLY A 96 25.00 -10.87 -17.21
C GLY A 96 25.15 -9.35 -17.25
N GLY A 97 25.93 -8.89 -18.22
CA GLY A 97 26.23 -7.48 -18.40
C GLY A 97 27.37 -6.96 -17.50
N HIS A 98 27.37 -5.67 -17.22
CA HIS A 98 28.48 -4.97 -16.57
C HIS A 98 28.67 -5.41 -15.11
N GLU A 99 29.87 -5.84 -14.76
CA GLU A 99 30.23 -6.42 -13.45
C GLU A 99 29.89 -5.49 -12.28
N TYR A 100 30.22 -4.20 -12.38
CA TYR A 100 29.92 -3.24 -11.33
C TYR A 100 28.41 -3.15 -11.04
N VAL A 101 27.56 -3.17 -12.09
CA VAL A 101 26.12 -3.13 -11.94
C VAL A 101 25.63 -4.39 -11.22
N ARG A 102 26.09 -5.56 -11.66
CA ARG A 102 25.73 -6.85 -11.03
C ARG A 102 26.12 -6.87 -9.55
N ASN A 103 27.38 -6.58 -9.23
CA ASN A 103 27.92 -6.77 -7.89
C ASN A 103 27.58 -5.62 -6.93
N LYS A 104 27.65 -4.36 -7.40
CA LYS A 104 27.48 -3.18 -6.52
C LYS A 104 26.09 -2.60 -6.51
N VAL A 105 25.22 -2.99 -7.44
CA VAL A 105 23.84 -2.51 -7.48
C VAL A 105 22.87 -3.66 -7.23
N LEU A 106 22.84 -4.65 -8.11
CA LEU A 106 21.78 -5.66 -8.09
C LEU A 106 21.92 -6.64 -6.92
N ARG A 107 23.12 -7.18 -6.69
CA ARG A 107 23.36 -8.06 -5.52
C ARG A 107 23.24 -7.32 -4.20
N ASN A 108 23.71 -6.06 -4.12
CA ASN A 108 23.57 -5.26 -2.92
C ASN A 108 22.09 -4.96 -2.58
N LEU A 109 21.21 -4.89 -3.57
CA LEU A 109 19.80 -4.72 -3.33
C LEU A 109 19.21 -5.93 -2.58
N LEU A 110 19.50 -7.15 -3.07
CA LEU A 110 19.03 -8.39 -2.43
C LEU A 110 19.64 -8.58 -1.04
N SER A 111 20.95 -8.33 -0.88
CA SER A 111 21.59 -8.43 0.43
C SER A 111 21.07 -7.38 1.42
N SER A 112 20.81 -6.15 0.95
CA SER A 112 20.21 -5.12 1.80
C SER A 112 18.79 -5.47 2.24
N GLU A 113 17.99 -6.08 1.38
CA GLU A 113 16.67 -6.60 1.71
C GLU A 113 16.79 -7.68 2.80
N GLN A 114 17.72 -8.61 2.64
CA GLN A 114 17.99 -9.66 3.64
C GLN A 114 18.39 -9.06 4.99
N ASP A 115 19.29 -8.10 5.00
CA ASP A 115 19.75 -7.42 6.21
C ASP A 115 18.63 -6.63 6.91
N LEU A 116 17.78 -5.94 6.15
CA LEU A 116 16.66 -5.18 6.70
C LEU A 116 15.66 -6.09 7.38
N ILE A 117 15.34 -7.22 6.77
CA ILE A 117 14.43 -8.21 7.34
C ILE A 117 15.03 -8.86 8.59
N ALA A 118 16.32 -9.24 8.54
CA ALA A 118 17.02 -9.83 9.67
C ALA A 118 17.06 -8.92 10.90
N ARG A 119 17.07 -7.59 10.69
CA ARG A 119 16.99 -6.57 11.75
C ARG A 119 15.56 -6.28 12.23
N GLY A 120 14.56 -7.00 11.73
CA GLY A 120 13.16 -6.76 12.07
C GLY A 120 12.56 -5.49 11.46
N HIS A 121 13.21 -4.91 10.44
CA HIS A 121 12.63 -3.81 9.70
C HIS A 121 11.66 -4.35 8.65
N PRO A 122 10.40 -3.93 8.67
CA PRO A 122 9.43 -4.38 7.67
C PRO A 122 9.87 -3.90 6.28
N LEU A 123 9.77 -4.81 5.29
CA LEU A 123 10.06 -4.56 3.87
C LEU A 123 9.21 -3.44 3.26
N ARG A 124 8.11 -3.11 3.88
CA ARG A 124 7.22 -2.04 3.46
C ARG A 124 7.61 -0.78 4.22
N ALA A 125 7.78 0.33 3.52
CA ALA A 125 7.70 1.62 4.16
C ALA A 125 6.43 1.62 5.00
N GLN A 126 6.57 1.69 6.33
CA GLN A 126 5.40 1.64 7.21
C GLN A 126 4.55 2.88 6.95
N PHE A 127 3.36 2.68 6.38
CA PHE A 127 2.38 3.73 6.16
C PHE A 127 1.64 4.04 7.45
N VAL A 128 2.37 4.53 8.43
CA VAL A 128 1.84 4.89 9.76
C VAL A 128 1.83 6.39 9.94
N ALA A 129 0.92 6.91 10.77
CA ALA A 129 0.82 8.34 11.08
C ALA A 129 2.12 8.97 11.59
N LYS A 130 3.00 8.17 12.22
CA LYS A 130 4.33 8.62 12.61
C LYS A 130 5.21 9.02 11.41
N ASN A 131 5.03 8.35 10.27
CA ASN A 131 5.83 8.54 9.06
C ASN A 131 5.16 9.49 8.07
N TYR A 132 3.83 9.50 8.02
CA TYR A 132 3.07 10.17 6.97
C TYR A 132 1.83 10.88 7.50
N SER A 133 1.49 11.99 6.87
CA SER A 133 0.14 12.53 6.83
C SER A 133 -0.48 12.11 5.50
N PHE A 134 -1.73 11.68 5.55
CA PHE A 134 -2.49 11.21 4.40
C PHE A 134 -3.51 12.25 3.99
N ALA A 135 -3.70 12.43 2.70
CA ALA A 135 -4.75 13.30 2.16
C ALA A 135 -5.40 12.62 0.95
N ASP A 136 -6.66 12.92 0.75
CA ASP A 136 -7.37 12.49 -0.44
C ASP A 136 -6.78 13.21 -1.67
N GLY A 137 -6.43 12.44 -2.68
CA GLY A 137 -5.94 12.91 -3.97
C GLY A 137 -6.97 12.77 -5.10
N GLY A 138 -8.20 12.34 -4.76
CA GLY A 138 -9.29 12.14 -5.70
C GLY A 138 -9.16 10.87 -6.53
N ALA A 139 -10.17 10.61 -7.36
CA ALA A 139 -10.17 9.50 -8.30
C ALA A 139 -9.24 9.78 -9.50
N THR A 140 -8.61 8.73 -10.01
CA THR A 140 -7.85 8.79 -11.27
C THR A 140 -8.79 8.56 -12.45
N ASP A 141 -8.31 8.84 -13.65
CA ASP A 141 -9.06 8.57 -14.92
C ASP A 141 -9.36 7.06 -15.10
N THR A 142 -8.62 6.20 -14.42
CA THR A 142 -8.83 4.74 -14.43
C THR A 142 -9.73 4.25 -13.29
N GLY A 143 -10.34 5.14 -12.52
CA GLY A 143 -11.25 4.81 -11.41
C GLY A 143 -10.55 4.41 -10.10
N LEU A 144 -9.22 4.48 -10.04
CA LEU A 144 -8.49 4.22 -8.80
C LEU A 144 -8.55 5.43 -7.87
N GLN A 145 -8.65 5.19 -6.56
CA GLN A 145 -8.53 6.23 -5.55
C GLN A 145 -7.06 6.57 -5.28
N ARG A 146 -6.70 7.83 -5.38
CA ARG A 146 -5.37 8.34 -5.04
C ARG A 146 -5.34 8.81 -3.59
N ILE A 147 -4.36 8.35 -2.82
CA ILE A 147 -4.06 8.85 -1.48
C ILE A 147 -2.68 9.48 -1.52
N MET A 148 -2.62 10.76 -1.22
CA MET A 148 -1.36 11.51 -1.15
C MET A 148 -0.60 11.14 0.12
N LEU A 149 0.69 10.85 -0.05
CA LEU A 149 1.64 10.55 1.02
C LEU A 149 2.51 11.78 1.29
N LYS A 150 2.25 12.48 2.37
CA LYS A 150 3.10 13.58 2.82
C LYS A 150 3.96 13.13 3.99
N PRO A 151 5.28 13.00 3.80
CA PRO A 151 6.17 12.55 4.85
C PRO A 151 6.25 13.51 6.04
N ASN A 152 6.16 12.96 7.26
CA ASN A 152 6.33 13.70 8.51
C ASN A 152 7.79 13.70 8.98
N ARG A 153 8.63 12.84 8.41
CA ARG A 153 10.06 12.75 8.76
C ARG A 153 10.91 12.34 7.55
N LYS A 154 12.21 12.66 7.62
CA LYS A 154 13.18 12.26 6.61
C LYS A 154 13.91 10.99 7.09
N SER A 155 13.63 9.86 6.48
CA SER A 155 14.25 8.56 6.79
C SER A 155 14.45 7.74 5.52
N ASP A 156 15.24 6.67 5.62
CA ASP A 156 15.43 5.73 4.51
C ASP A 156 14.10 5.07 4.12
N GLY A 157 13.87 4.90 2.84
CA GLY A 157 12.66 4.27 2.29
C GLY A 157 11.39 5.13 2.33
N ILE A 158 11.42 6.32 2.92
CA ILE A 158 10.28 7.24 2.94
C ILE A 158 10.09 7.87 1.55
N VAL A 159 8.87 7.78 1.04
CA VAL A 159 8.46 8.28 -0.28
C VAL A 159 7.54 9.48 -0.13
N ASN A 160 7.84 10.55 -0.83
CA ASN A 160 6.88 11.65 -1.05
C ASN A 160 6.16 11.39 -2.37
N GLY A 161 4.88 11.10 -2.32
CA GLY A 161 4.14 10.67 -3.51
C GLY A 161 2.71 10.26 -3.22
N SER A 162 2.28 9.13 -3.75
CA SER A 162 0.91 8.64 -3.58
C SER A 162 0.81 7.11 -3.57
N LEU A 163 -0.30 6.64 -2.97
CA LEU A 163 -0.84 5.30 -3.14
C LEU A 163 -2.01 5.37 -4.14
N LEU A 164 -2.16 4.35 -4.96
CA LEU A 164 -3.35 4.13 -5.79
C LEU A 164 -4.03 2.85 -5.31
N LEU A 165 -5.30 2.97 -5.00
CA LEU A 165 -6.13 1.91 -4.46
C LEU A 165 -7.28 1.60 -5.41
N ASP A 166 -7.55 0.33 -5.59
CA ASP A 166 -8.83 -0.15 -6.09
C ASP A 166 -9.79 -0.24 -4.90
N THR A 167 -10.75 0.68 -4.83
CA THR A 167 -11.69 0.74 -3.71
C THR A 167 -12.76 -0.35 -3.78
N GLU A 168 -13.08 -0.87 -4.97
CA GLU A 168 -14.01 -1.97 -5.15
C GLU A 168 -13.40 -3.28 -4.66
N ALA A 169 -12.18 -3.57 -5.06
CA ALA A 169 -11.45 -4.75 -4.61
C ALA A 169 -10.84 -4.56 -3.20
N GLY A 170 -10.75 -3.33 -2.69
CA GLY A 170 -10.04 -3.00 -1.46
C GLY A 170 -8.54 -3.29 -1.54
N ALA A 171 -7.93 -3.19 -2.72
CA ALA A 171 -6.58 -3.62 -3.02
C ALA A 171 -5.62 -2.46 -3.30
N LEU A 172 -4.36 -2.62 -2.89
CA LEU A 172 -3.29 -1.72 -3.28
C LEU A 172 -2.83 -2.06 -4.71
N VAL A 173 -2.89 -1.08 -5.60
CA VAL A 173 -2.48 -1.24 -7.01
C VAL A 173 -1.09 -0.67 -7.26
N ARG A 174 -0.77 0.49 -6.68
CA ARG A 174 0.50 1.17 -6.97
C ARG A 174 0.93 2.06 -5.82
N ILE A 175 2.25 2.17 -5.64
CA ILE A 175 2.91 3.22 -4.86
C ILE A 175 3.84 3.94 -5.80
N GLU A 176 3.77 5.26 -5.85
CA GLU A 176 4.64 6.06 -6.71
C GLU A 176 5.08 7.34 -6.00
N GLY A 177 6.29 7.79 -6.31
CA GLY A 177 6.80 9.05 -5.76
C GLY A 177 8.31 9.11 -5.71
N ARG A 178 8.82 10.08 -4.96
CA ARG A 178 10.25 10.34 -4.81
C ARG A 178 10.74 9.96 -3.43
N LEU A 179 11.88 9.25 -3.36
CA LEU A 179 12.54 9.00 -2.09
C LEU A 179 13.02 10.31 -1.46
N LEU A 180 12.69 10.53 -0.19
CA LEU A 180 13.16 11.70 0.54
C LEU A 180 14.64 11.66 0.87
N LYS A 181 15.19 10.46 1.03
CA LYS A 181 16.59 10.23 1.28
C LYS A 181 17.17 9.38 0.14
N SER A 182 18.19 9.91 -0.49
CA SER A 182 18.90 9.18 -1.53
C SER A 182 19.60 7.95 -0.95
N PRO A 183 19.55 6.79 -1.61
CA PRO A 183 20.17 5.56 -1.11
C PRO A 183 21.70 5.63 -1.08
N SER A 184 22.30 6.59 -1.79
CA SER A 184 23.74 6.85 -1.73
C SER A 184 24.05 8.31 -2.06
N PHE A 185 25.27 8.75 -1.67
CA PHE A 185 25.78 10.09 -2.01
C PHE A 185 25.85 10.37 -3.52
N TRP A 186 26.01 9.31 -4.33
CA TRP A 186 26.18 9.40 -5.78
C TRP A 186 24.87 9.46 -6.55
N ILE A 187 23.76 9.01 -5.94
CA ILE A 187 22.44 8.95 -6.58
C ILE A 187 21.54 10.01 -5.94
N ARG A 188 20.91 10.84 -6.76
CA ARG A 188 19.96 11.87 -6.33
C ARG A 188 18.63 11.74 -7.06
N ASP A 189 17.62 12.39 -6.53
CA ASP A 189 16.30 12.51 -7.17
C ASP A 189 15.75 11.13 -7.61
N VAL A 190 15.68 10.20 -6.67
CA VAL A 190 15.23 8.84 -6.97
C VAL A 190 13.71 8.80 -6.98
N ASP A 191 13.14 8.65 -8.15
CA ASP A 191 11.73 8.36 -8.34
C ASP A 191 11.54 6.84 -8.33
N VAL A 192 10.47 6.38 -7.68
CA VAL A 192 10.16 4.96 -7.50
C VAL A 192 8.70 4.70 -7.81
N THR A 193 8.44 3.55 -8.40
CA THR A 193 7.11 3.01 -8.64
C THR A 193 7.11 1.54 -8.28
N TRP A 194 6.23 1.14 -7.37
CA TRP A 194 5.90 -0.25 -7.11
C TRP A 194 4.50 -0.54 -7.63
N LYS A 195 4.35 -1.58 -8.42
CA LYS A 195 3.06 -2.13 -8.80
C LYS A 195 2.77 -3.35 -7.95
N TYR A 196 1.53 -3.46 -7.53
CA TYR A 196 1.03 -4.53 -6.70
C TYR A 196 -0.06 -5.30 -7.43
N ALA A 197 -0.21 -6.55 -7.08
CA ALA A 197 -1.34 -7.37 -7.49
C ALA A 197 -1.77 -8.27 -6.33
N ASN A 198 -3.02 -8.68 -6.35
CA ASN A 198 -3.50 -9.68 -5.40
C ASN A 198 -3.01 -11.05 -5.83
N VAL A 199 -2.10 -11.64 -5.05
CA VAL A 199 -1.55 -12.98 -5.28
C VAL A 199 -1.86 -13.84 -4.08
N GLY A 200 -2.71 -14.84 -4.26
CA GLY A 200 -3.10 -15.74 -3.18
C GLY A 200 -3.82 -15.05 -2.01
N GLY A 201 -4.55 -13.97 -2.27
CA GLY A 201 -5.25 -13.18 -1.25
C GLY A 201 -4.41 -12.08 -0.60
N HIS A 202 -3.18 -11.86 -1.06
CA HIS A 202 -2.27 -10.84 -0.53
C HIS A 202 -1.87 -9.83 -1.61
N ASP A 203 -1.88 -8.54 -1.28
CA ASP A 203 -1.36 -7.50 -2.17
C ASP A 203 0.18 -7.53 -2.12
N LEU A 204 0.77 -8.13 -3.14
CA LEU A 204 2.21 -8.32 -3.25
C LEU A 204 2.81 -7.49 -4.38
N PRO A 205 4.06 -7.00 -4.25
CA PRO A 205 4.72 -6.27 -5.32
C PRO A 205 5.01 -7.23 -6.49
N VAL A 206 4.64 -6.84 -7.71
CA VAL A 206 4.89 -7.61 -8.93
C VAL A 206 5.92 -6.95 -9.83
N GLU A 207 6.05 -5.64 -9.72
CA GLU A 207 7.06 -4.86 -10.45
C GLU A 207 7.54 -3.70 -9.57
N MET A 208 8.83 -3.44 -9.60
CA MET A 208 9.44 -2.23 -9.06
C MET A 208 10.26 -1.57 -10.16
N ILE A 209 10.04 -0.28 -10.36
CA ILE A 209 10.84 0.55 -11.26
C ILE A 209 11.38 1.71 -10.43
N SER A 210 12.65 2.04 -10.62
CA SER A 210 13.19 3.29 -10.13
C SER A 210 14.07 3.97 -11.14
N SER A 211 14.10 5.29 -11.08
CA SER A 211 15.04 6.09 -11.86
C SER A 211 15.64 7.16 -10.96
N GLY A 212 16.91 7.43 -11.14
CA GLY A 212 17.63 8.42 -10.36
C GLY A 212 18.68 9.12 -11.18
N ARG A 213 19.21 10.22 -10.65
CA ARG A 213 20.32 10.96 -11.27
C ARG A 213 21.61 10.54 -10.59
N VAL A 214 22.53 9.95 -11.35
CA VAL A 214 23.88 9.63 -10.91
C VAL A 214 24.79 10.84 -11.19
N ARG A 215 25.49 11.32 -10.17
CA ARG A 215 26.47 12.41 -10.35
C ARG A 215 27.49 12.00 -11.42
N ILE A 216 27.74 12.87 -12.40
CA ILE A 216 28.72 12.67 -13.48
C ILE A 216 28.22 11.73 -14.59
N PHE A 217 27.40 10.72 -14.29
CA PHE A 217 27.05 9.65 -15.24
C PHE A 217 25.62 9.72 -15.81
N GLY A 218 24.85 10.74 -15.45
CA GLY A 218 23.50 10.95 -16.00
C GLY A 218 22.40 10.17 -15.27
N ARG A 219 21.42 9.68 -16.00
CA ARG A 219 20.26 8.97 -15.44
C ARG A 219 20.56 7.48 -15.27
N SER A 220 20.26 6.94 -14.13
CA SER A 220 20.21 5.49 -13.88
C SER A 220 18.78 5.00 -13.88
N THR A 221 18.59 3.77 -14.31
CA THR A 221 17.33 3.05 -14.23
C THR A 221 17.54 1.72 -13.55
N PHE A 222 16.50 1.28 -12.83
CA PHE A 222 16.45 -0.04 -12.21
C PHE A 222 15.03 -0.58 -12.38
N LYS A 223 14.93 -1.87 -12.66
CA LYS A 223 13.67 -2.60 -12.75
C LYS A 223 13.82 -3.95 -12.05
N MET A 224 12.79 -4.36 -11.32
CA MET A 224 12.67 -5.68 -10.72
C MET A 224 11.27 -6.21 -10.95
N ASN A 225 11.20 -7.42 -11.47
CA ASN A 225 9.95 -8.15 -11.64
C ASN A 225 9.94 -9.34 -10.68
N TYR A 226 8.74 -9.70 -10.23
CA TYR A 226 8.50 -10.81 -9.34
C TYR A 226 7.56 -11.82 -10.02
N ASP A 227 7.99 -13.06 -10.12
CA ASP A 227 7.16 -14.20 -10.56
C ASP A 227 6.99 -15.14 -9.36
N TYR A 228 5.83 -15.03 -8.70
CA TYR A 228 5.53 -15.82 -7.52
C TYR A 228 5.20 -17.26 -7.89
N ILE A 229 5.87 -18.20 -7.23
CA ILE A 229 5.70 -19.64 -7.46
C ILE A 229 4.78 -20.24 -6.40
N SER A 230 4.93 -19.79 -5.13
CA SER A 230 4.06 -20.21 -4.04
C SER A 230 3.84 -19.09 -3.02
N ILE A 231 2.66 -19.10 -2.40
CA ILE A 231 2.25 -18.23 -1.30
C ILE A 231 1.70 -19.12 -0.19
N ASP A 232 2.22 -18.95 1.04
CA ASP A 232 1.86 -19.77 2.21
C ASP A 232 1.87 -21.29 1.92
N GLY A 233 2.89 -21.74 1.16
CA GLY A 233 3.07 -23.13 0.77
C GLY A 233 2.15 -23.61 -0.37
N ARG A 234 1.25 -22.77 -0.89
CA ARG A 234 0.33 -23.10 -1.99
C ARG A 234 0.91 -22.59 -3.31
N PRO A 235 0.91 -23.40 -4.38
CA PRO A 235 1.38 -22.96 -5.69
C PRO A 235 0.46 -21.87 -6.26
N VAL A 236 1.06 -20.88 -6.93
CA VAL A 236 0.34 -19.86 -7.70
C VAL A 236 -0.06 -20.46 -9.04
N SER A 237 -1.36 -20.36 -9.41
CA SER A 237 -1.85 -20.92 -10.67
C SER A 237 -1.30 -20.21 -11.90
N GLU A 238 -1.21 -20.91 -13.03
CA GLU A 238 -0.74 -20.30 -14.29
C GLU A 238 -1.69 -19.20 -14.80
N GLU A 239 -2.99 -19.32 -14.51
CA GLU A 239 -3.97 -18.28 -14.83
C GLU A 239 -3.66 -16.99 -14.06
N MET A 240 -3.35 -17.09 -12.77
CA MET A 240 -2.93 -15.96 -11.94
C MET A 240 -1.63 -15.34 -12.50
N LYS A 241 -0.66 -16.16 -12.88
CA LYS A 241 0.60 -15.68 -13.48
C LYS A 241 0.35 -14.96 -14.81
N ALA A 242 -0.59 -15.42 -15.62
CA ALA A 242 -0.96 -14.77 -16.87
C ALA A 242 -1.53 -13.36 -16.61
N VAL A 243 -2.42 -13.23 -15.62
CA VAL A 243 -2.98 -11.92 -15.19
C VAL A 243 -1.86 -10.98 -14.73
N LEU A 244 -0.89 -11.48 -13.94
CA LEU A 244 0.23 -10.68 -13.42
C LEU A 244 1.18 -10.18 -14.51
N ARG A 245 1.27 -10.89 -15.64
CA ARG A 245 2.11 -10.51 -16.78
C ARG A 245 1.43 -9.53 -17.74
N THR A 246 0.12 -9.35 -17.62
CA THR A 246 -0.63 -8.39 -18.44
C THR A 246 -0.34 -6.97 -17.93
N PRO A 247 0.11 -6.03 -18.79
CA PRO A 247 0.33 -4.66 -18.37
C PRO A 247 -0.99 -4.06 -17.85
N LEU A 248 -0.99 -3.57 -16.63
CA LEU A 248 -2.05 -2.68 -16.16
C LEU A 248 -1.88 -1.36 -16.92
N HIS A 249 -2.84 -1.06 -17.78
CA HIS A 249 -2.89 0.17 -18.60
C HIS A 249 -3.08 1.42 -17.75
#